data_3e6a00dfbcb4d2c66374c071e339e426
#
_entry.id   3e6a00dfbcb4d2c66374c071e339e426
#
_cell.length_a   1.000
_cell.length_b   1.000
_cell.length_c   1.000
_cell.angle_alpha   90.00
_cell.angle_beta   90.00
_cell.angle_gamma   90.00
#
_symmetry.space_group_name_H-M   'P 1'
#
loop_
_entity.id
_entity.type
_entity.pdbx_description
1 polymer ?
#
loop_
_entity_poly.entity_id
_entity_poly.type
_entity_poly.pdbx_seq_one_letter_code
_entity_poly.pdbx_strand_id
1 'polypeptide(L)'
;VALLCVLYYSAIFPFQKYAINMLQCNLHFTAEQAGQVFFMFPLGAAAVTPFLGNFLDRKGKGASMLILGAVLMIVCHLIFAFVVPTTQSVIITLAAIIVLGISFSLVPAALWPSVPKLIDGKLLGSAYALIFWIQNIGLYAFPMIIGSVLKASNPGVTDPLKYNYTVPMVVFASLGVAALFLGRYLKAIDRKGGYGLEEPNIKK
;
A
#
# COMPACT_ATOMS: atom_id res chain seq x y z
N VAL A 1 -5.94 12.96 5.89
CA VAL A 1 -6.33 12.08 4.77
C VAL A 1 -5.32 12.17 3.63
N ALA A 2 -4.99 13.37 3.10
CA ALA A 2 -4.06 13.53 1.98
C ALA A 2 -2.67 12.89 2.22
N LEU A 3 -2.07 13.10 3.38
CA LEU A 3 -0.79 12.46 3.73
C LEU A 3 -0.90 10.93 3.82
N LEU A 4 -2.00 10.40 4.35
CA LEU A 4 -2.26 8.95 4.33
C LEU A 4 -2.33 8.45 2.88
N CYS A 5 -3.02 9.17 2.00
CA CYS A 5 -3.10 8.84 0.59
C CYS A 5 -1.69 8.76 -0.03
N VAL A 6 -0.84 9.78 0.17
CA VAL A 6 0.55 9.77 -0.32
C VAL A 6 1.30 8.54 0.17
N LEU A 7 1.27 8.25 1.47
CA LEU A 7 2.05 7.15 2.05
C LEU A 7 1.64 5.79 1.50
N TYR A 8 0.34 5.51 1.45
CA TYR A 8 -0.16 4.24 0.94
C TYR A 8 0.11 4.07 -0.56
N TYR A 9 -0.23 5.08 -1.35
CA TYR A 9 -0.07 5.00 -2.79
C TYR A 9 1.41 4.98 -3.19
N SER A 10 2.28 5.71 -2.46
CA SER A 10 3.72 5.69 -2.69
C SER A 10 4.41 4.40 -2.23
N ALA A 11 3.82 3.65 -1.31
CA ALA A 11 4.34 2.33 -0.94
C ALA A 11 3.93 1.22 -1.93
N ILE A 12 2.81 1.39 -2.64
CA ILE A 12 2.26 0.34 -3.52
C ILE A 12 2.62 0.58 -4.99
N PHE A 13 2.33 1.75 -5.56
CA PHE A 13 2.53 1.98 -7.00
C PHE A 13 4.00 1.97 -7.42
N PRO A 14 4.94 2.60 -6.71
CA PRO A 14 6.36 2.43 -7.00
C PRO A 14 6.82 0.98 -6.82
N PHE A 15 6.35 0.26 -5.78
CA PHE A 15 6.65 -1.15 -5.61
C PHE A 15 6.30 -1.98 -6.84
N GLN A 16 5.13 -1.76 -7.46
CA GLN A 16 4.71 -2.47 -8.66
C GLN A 16 5.72 -2.35 -9.81
N LYS A 17 6.41 -1.20 -9.94
CA LYS A 17 7.43 -0.98 -10.97
C LYS A 17 8.67 -1.86 -10.77
N TYR A 18 8.98 -2.19 -9.53
CA TYR A 18 10.18 -2.95 -9.17
C TYR A 18 9.88 -4.42 -8.86
N ALA A 19 8.61 -4.78 -8.66
CA ALA A 19 8.20 -6.10 -8.19
C ALA A 19 8.68 -7.24 -9.09
N ILE A 20 8.52 -7.11 -10.41
CA ILE A 20 8.93 -8.16 -11.36
C ILE A 20 10.43 -8.41 -11.27
N ASN A 21 11.25 -7.34 -11.30
CA ASN A 21 12.70 -7.50 -11.19
C ASN A 21 13.11 -8.05 -9.81
N MET A 22 12.47 -7.60 -8.74
CA MET A 22 12.67 -8.16 -7.39
C MET A 22 12.40 -9.67 -7.35
N LEU A 23 11.32 -10.13 -7.98
CA LEU A 23 11.00 -11.56 -8.04
C LEU A 23 12.02 -12.35 -8.86
N GLN A 24 12.49 -11.78 -9.97
CA GLN A 24 13.58 -12.38 -10.75
C GLN A 24 14.87 -12.52 -9.93
N CYS A 25 15.25 -11.46 -9.21
CA CYS A 25 16.46 -11.47 -8.38
C CYS A 25 16.38 -12.49 -7.23
N ASN A 26 15.22 -12.56 -6.55
CA ASN A 26 15.09 -13.37 -5.35
C ASN A 26 14.74 -14.85 -5.61
N LEU A 27 13.99 -15.13 -6.68
CA LEU A 27 13.47 -16.47 -6.98
C LEU A 27 14.05 -17.07 -8.27
N HIS A 28 14.96 -16.34 -8.93
CA HIS A 28 15.55 -16.74 -10.22
C HIS A 28 14.50 -17.03 -11.31
N PHE A 29 13.36 -16.34 -11.25
CA PHE A 29 12.29 -16.46 -12.23
C PHE A 29 12.64 -15.81 -13.56
N THR A 30 12.06 -16.31 -14.65
CA THR A 30 11.95 -15.55 -15.89
C THR A 30 11.03 -14.35 -15.69
N ALA A 31 11.12 -13.35 -16.57
CA ALA A 31 10.22 -12.19 -16.51
C ALA A 31 8.74 -12.60 -16.60
N GLU A 32 8.44 -13.63 -17.40
CA GLU A 32 7.09 -14.17 -17.54
C GLU A 32 6.58 -14.82 -16.25
N GLN A 33 7.37 -15.68 -15.62
CA GLN A 33 7.03 -16.32 -14.34
C GLN A 33 6.82 -15.27 -13.24
N ALA A 34 7.71 -14.27 -13.16
CA ALA A 34 7.59 -13.18 -12.21
C ALA A 34 6.31 -12.36 -12.46
N GLY A 35 5.96 -12.11 -13.73
CA GLY A 35 4.71 -11.45 -14.12
C GLY A 35 3.47 -12.24 -13.72
N GLN A 36 3.46 -13.57 -13.95
CA GLN A 36 2.36 -14.45 -13.55
C GLN A 36 2.15 -14.46 -12.02
N VAL A 37 3.22 -14.54 -11.25
CA VAL A 37 3.16 -14.48 -9.79
C VAL A 37 2.68 -13.10 -9.33
N PHE A 38 3.20 -12.03 -9.91
CA PHE A 38 2.79 -10.68 -9.56
C PHE A 38 1.33 -10.36 -9.95
N PHE A 39 0.79 -11.02 -10.97
CA PHE A 39 -0.63 -10.90 -11.35
C PHE A 39 -1.60 -11.26 -10.21
N MET A 40 -1.17 -12.07 -9.25
CA MET A 40 -1.97 -12.38 -8.06
C MET A 40 -2.24 -11.16 -7.17
N PHE A 41 -1.44 -10.09 -7.27
CA PHE A 41 -1.69 -8.83 -6.56
C PHE A 41 -3.02 -8.17 -6.97
N PRO A 42 -3.23 -7.77 -8.23
CA PRO A 42 -4.51 -7.20 -8.65
C PRO A 42 -5.67 -8.19 -8.54
N LEU A 43 -5.43 -9.48 -8.72
CA LEU A 43 -6.46 -10.51 -8.59
C LEU A 43 -6.94 -10.61 -7.12
N GLY A 44 -6.02 -10.66 -6.15
CA GLY A 44 -6.33 -10.64 -4.72
C GLY A 44 -7.08 -9.38 -4.32
N ALA A 45 -6.65 -8.22 -4.85
CA ALA A 45 -7.34 -6.96 -4.64
C ALA A 45 -8.78 -6.98 -5.18
N ALA A 46 -8.97 -7.41 -6.44
CA ALA A 46 -10.28 -7.44 -7.09
C ALA A 46 -11.25 -8.41 -6.38
N ALA A 47 -10.76 -9.58 -5.95
CA ALA A 47 -11.59 -10.57 -5.28
C ALA A 47 -12.16 -10.06 -3.93
N VAL A 48 -11.40 -9.26 -3.20
CA VAL A 48 -11.79 -8.84 -1.84
C VAL A 48 -12.49 -7.47 -1.81
N THR A 49 -12.27 -6.61 -2.81
CA THR A 49 -12.83 -5.26 -2.85
C THR A 49 -14.36 -5.21 -2.66
N PRO A 50 -15.21 -6.04 -3.31
CA PRO A 50 -16.65 -5.99 -3.11
C PRO A 50 -17.08 -6.33 -1.68
N PHE A 51 -16.39 -7.28 -1.05
CA PHE A 51 -16.67 -7.67 0.34
C PHE A 51 -16.28 -6.57 1.32
N LEU A 52 -15.16 -5.90 1.09
CA LEU A 52 -14.70 -4.77 1.90
C LEU A 52 -15.64 -3.57 1.77
N GLY A 53 -16.06 -3.23 0.55
CA GLY A 53 -17.05 -2.19 0.32
C GLY A 53 -18.34 -2.44 1.11
N ASN A 54 -18.93 -3.62 0.94
CA ASN A 54 -20.15 -4.01 1.66
C ASN A 54 -19.95 -4.02 3.20
N PHE A 55 -18.78 -4.46 3.67
CA PHE A 55 -18.47 -4.42 5.10
C PHE A 55 -18.43 -2.98 5.63
N LEU A 56 -17.72 -2.07 4.95
CA LEU A 56 -17.60 -0.67 5.34
C LEU A 56 -18.93 0.07 5.24
N ASP A 57 -19.74 -0.24 4.23
CA ASP A 57 -21.06 0.37 4.05
C ASP A 57 -22.02 -0.02 5.17
N ARG A 58 -21.96 -1.27 5.64
CA ARG A 58 -22.90 -1.79 6.66
C ARG A 58 -22.37 -1.69 8.10
N LYS A 59 -21.08 -1.86 8.30
CA LYS A 59 -20.44 -1.95 9.64
C LYS A 59 -19.59 -0.74 9.97
N GLY A 60 -19.13 0.02 8.97
CA GLY A 60 -18.19 1.09 9.13
C GLY A 60 -16.78 0.59 9.41
N LYS A 61 -16.12 1.15 10.42
CA LYS A 61 -14.74 0.82 10.81
C LYS A 61 -13.67 1.35 9.86
N GLY A 62 -13.94 2.45 9.14
CA GLY A 62 -13.05 2.99 8.11
C GLY A 62 -11.64 3.27 8.61
N ALA A 63 -11.49 4.01 9.72
CA ALA A 63 -10.16 4.29 10.29
C ALA A 63 -9.45 3.01 10.77
N SER A 64 -10.20 2.03 11.31
CA SER A 64 -9.66 0.72 11.69
C SER A 64 -9.15 -0.08 10.49
N MET A 65 -9.85 -0.02 9.34
CA MET A 65 -9.43 -0.70 8.11
C MET A 65 -8.19 -0.06 7.50
N LEU A 66 -8.04 1.26 7.59
CA LEU A 66 -6.78 1.92 7.23
C LEU A 66 -5.62 1.41 8.09
N ILE A 67 -5.79 1.33 9.40
CA ILE A 67 -4.76 0.79 10.30
C ILE A 67 -4.40 -0.66 9.93
N LEU A 68 -5.40 -1.51 9.67
CA LEU A 68 -5.18 -2.89 9.23
C LEU A 68 -4.40 -2.94 7.90
N GLY A 69 -4.78 -2.12 6.92
CA GLY A 69 -4.06 -2.01 5.66
C GLY A 69 -2.58 -1.65 5.87
N ALA A 70 -2.27 -0.67 6.74
CA ALA A 70 -0.90 -0.31 7.06
C ALA A 70 -0.11 -1.48 7.67
N VAL A 71 -0.70 -2.20 8.62
CA VAL A 71 -0.04 -3.35 9.27
C VAL A 71 0.26 -4.45 8.25
N LEU A 72 -0.72 -4.82 7.42
CA LEU A 72 -0.52 -5.83 6.38
C LEU A 72 0.55 -5.41 5.37
N MET A 73 0.55 -4.14 4.97
CA MET A 73 1.56 -3.57 4.07
C MET A 73 2.97 -3.65 4.65
N ILE A 74 3.15 -3.29 5.93
CA ILE A 74 4.42 -3.41 6.64
C ILE A 74 4.89 -4.86 6.63
N VAL A 75 4.03 -5.79 7.04
CA VAL A 75 4.36 -7.22 7.13
C VAL A 75 4.78 -7.76 5.75
N CYS A 76 4.03 -7.46 4.70
CA CYS A 76 4.37 -7.93 3.35
C CYS A 76 5.73 -7.39 2.88
N HIS A 77 6.00 -6.09 3.05
CA HIS A 77 7.29 -5.53 2.63
C HIS A 77 8.46 -6.08 3.46
N LEU A 78 8.27 -6.35 4.75
CA LEU A 78 9.29 -7.02 5.57
C LEU A 78 9.51 -8.48 5.15
N ILE A 79 8.47 -9.20 4.76
CA ILE A 79 8.59 -10.53 4.16
C ILE A 79 9.41 -10.47 2.87
N PHE A 80 9.15 -9.51 1.98
CA PHE A 80 9.94 -9.32 0.76
C PHE A 80 11.38 -8.88 1.05
N ALA A 81 11.62 -8.14 2.14
CA ALA A 81 12.95 -7.69 2.52
C ALA A 81 13.83 -8.82 3.07
N PHE A 82 13.28 -9.68 3.92
CA PHE A 82 14.08 -10.60 4.75
C PHE A 82 13.75 -12.07 4.55
N VAL A 83 12.49 -12.42 4.36
CA VAL A 83 12.05 -13.83 4.29
C VAL A 83 12.21 -14.39 2.89
N VAL A 84 11.74 -13.67 1.87
CA VAL A 84 11.81 -14.14 0.47
C VAL A 84 13.25 -14.35 0.01
N PRO A 85 14.20 -13.42 0.23
CA PRO A 85 15.60 -13.63 -0.21
C PRO A 85 16.29 -14.82 0.46
N THR A 86 15.92 -15.14 1.72
CA THR A 86 16.55 -16.23 2.48
C THR A 86 15.93 -17.58 2.21
N THR A 87 14.59 -17.64 2.05
CA THR A 87 13.87 -18.91 1.86
C THR A 87 13.69 -19.28 0.39
N GLN A 88 13.72 -18.31 -0.50
CA GLN A 88 13.40 -18.45 -1.92
C GLN A 88 12.05 -19.17 -2.17
N SER A 89 11.14 -19.09 -1.20
CA SER A 89 9.88 -19.81 -1.23
C SER A 89 8.85 -19.10 -2.11
N VAL A 90 8.45 -19.77 -3.17
CA VAL A 90 7.37 -19.30 -4.08
C VAL A 90 6.05 -19.18 -3.33
N ILE A 91 5.74 -20.10 -2.42
CA ILE A 91 4.49 -20.12 -1.65
C ILE A 91 4.41 -18.89 -0.72
N ILE A 92 5.48 -18.59 0.01
CA ILE A 92 5.54 -17.42 0.90
C ILE A 92 5.41 -16.14 0.08
N THR A 93 6.10 -16.06 -1.05
CA THR A 93 6.06 -14.91 -1.95
C THR A 93 4.65 -14.69 -2.49
N LEU A 94 4.01 -15.74 -2.98
CA LEU A 94 2.65 -15.70 -3.50
C LEU A 94 1.65 -15.24 -2.44
N ALA A 95 1.73 -15.82 -1.24
CA ALA A 95 0.89 -15.42 -0.11
C ALA A 95 1.10 -13.94 0.25
N ALA A 96 2.35 -13.47 0.32
CA ALA A 96 2.66 -12.06 0.60
C ALA A 96 2.12 -11.11 -0.49
N ILE A 97 2.21 -11.48 -1.77
CA ILE A 97 1.66 -10.71 -2.90
C ILE A 97 0.14 -10.61 -2.81
N ILE A 98 -0.55 -11.72 -2.55
CA ILE A 98 -2.02 -11.73 -2.38
C ILE A 98 -2.43 -10.87 -1.18
N VAL A 99 -1.77 -11.03 -0.05
CA VAL A 99 -2.03 -10.23 1.16
C VAL A 99 -1.74 -8.74 0.93
N LEU A 100 -0.72 -8.41 0.16
CA LEU A 100 -0.44 -7.02 -0.22
C LEU A 100 -1.56 -6.45 -1.11
N GLY A 101 -2.12 -7.24 -2.03
CA GLY A 101 -3.30 -6.86 -2.81
C GLY A 101 -4.53 -6.61 -1.93
N ILE A 102 -4.77 -7.45 -0.94
CA ILE A 102 -5.83 -7.26 0.08
C ILE A 102 -5.57 -5.97 0.87
N SER A 103 -4.34 -5.77 1.35
CA SER A 103 -3.92 -4.55 2.04
C SER A 103 -4.23 -3.30 1.22
N PHE A 104 -3.89 -3.33 -0.07
CA PHE A 104 -4.17 -2.23 -0.98
C PHE A 104 -5.68 -1.97 -1.13
N SER A 105 -6.51 -3.00 -1.20
CA SER A 105 -7.97 -2.85 -1.33
C SER A 105 -8.62 -2.16 -0.13
N LEU A 106 -8.08 -2.36 1.08
CA LEU A 106 -8.56 -1.71 2.30
C LEU A 106 -8.42 -0.18 2.23
N VAL A 107 -7.39 0.31 1.55
CA VAL A 107 -7.08 1.75 1.50
C VAL A 107 -8.12 2.54 0.72
N PRO A 108 -8.38 2.31 -0.59
CA PRO A 108 -9.37 3.07 -1.32
C PRO A 108 -10.77 2.86 -0.77
N ALA A 109 -11.10 1.65 -0.30
CA ALA A 109 -12.41 1.35 0.28
C ALA A 109 -12.71 2.16 1.56
N ALA A 110 -11.71 2.48 2.36
CA ALA A 110 -11.86 3.23 3.61
C ALA A 110 -11.51 4.73 3.47
N LEU A 111 -10.49 5.07 2.67
CA LEU A 111 -9.95 6.43 2.58
C LEU A 111 -10.90 7.37 1.82
N TRP A 112 -11.38 6.94 0.64
CA TRP A 112 -12.23 7.81 -0.18
C TRP A 112 -13.59 8.12 0.46
N PRO A 113 -14.32 7.17 1.07
CA PRO A 113 -15.56 7.47 1.79
C PRO A 113 -15.36 8.28 3.08
N SER A 114 -14.14 8.39 3.58
CA SER A 114 -13.87 9.23 4.77
C SER A 114 -13.84 10.73 4.44
N VAL A 115 -13.57 11.12 3.19
CA VAL A 115 -13.48 12.53 2.79
C VAL A 115 -14.83 13.27 2.97
N PRO A 116 -15.98 12.75 2.48
CA PRO A 116 -17.27 13.39 2.68
C PRO A 116 -17.71 13.49 4.15
N LYS A 117 -17.15 12.68 5.03
CA LYS A 117 -17.44 12.75 6.48
C LYS A 117 -16.68 13.90 7.17
N LEU A 118 -15.65 14.43 6.53
CA LEU A 118 -14.76 15.45 7.09
C LEU A 118 -14.96 16.84 6.51
N ILE A 119 -15.60 16.95 5.34
CA ILE A 119 -15.64 18.17 4.54
C ILE A 119 -17.06 18.42 4.03
N ASP A 120 -17.49 19.70 4.03
CA ASP A 120 -18.78 20.11 3.46
C ASP A 120 -18.89 19.66 1.99
N GLY A 121 -20.07 19.18 1.61
CA GLY A 121 -20.37 18.71 0.26
C GLY A 121 -20.06 19.70 -0.85
N LYS A 122 -20.17 21.00 -0.58
CA LYS A 122 -19.84 22.07 -1.53
C LYS A 122 -18.33 22.13 -1.88
N LEU A 123 -17.47 21.61 -1.00
CA LEU A 123 -16.01 21.65 -1.15
C LEU A 123 -15.41 20.31 -1.57
N LEU A 124 -16.24 19.25 -1.73
CA LEU A 124 -15.74 17.91 -2.02
C LEU A 124 -14.89 17.83 -3.29
N GLY A 125 -15.32 18.48 -4.36
CA GLY A 125 -14.53 18.50 -5.62
C GLY A 125 -13.12 19.08 -5.42
N SER A 126 -13.03 20.23 -4.73
CA SER A 126 -11.73 20.85 -4.43
C SER A 126 -10.88 20.01 -3.47
N ALA A 127 -11.52 19.36 -2.49
CA ALA A 127 -10.84 18.47 -1.56
C ALA A 127 -10.23 17.25 -2.26
N TYR A 128 -11.00 16.58 -3.12
CA TYR A 128 -10.48 15.47 -3.90
C TYR A 128 -9.37 15.91 -4.86
N ALA A 129 -9.53 17.05 -5.55
CA ALA A 129 -8.50 17.59 -6.43
C ALA A 129 -7.19 17.85 -5.68
N LEU A 130 -7.25 18.45 -4.47
CA LEU A 130 -6.09 18.68 -3.62
C LEU A 130 -5.45 17.38 -3.15
N ILE A 131 -6.25 16.39 -2.73
CA ILE A 131 -5.73 15.08 -2.31
C ILE A 131 -5.01 14.40 -3.47
N PHE A 132 -5.59 14.37 -4.67
CA PHE A 132 -4.96 13.79 -5.85
C PHE A 132 -3.71 14.55 -6.27
N TRP A 133 -3.70 15.87 -6.17
CA TRP A 133 -2.51 16.67 -6.48
C TRP A 133 -1.35 16.31 -5.55
N ILE A 134 -1.60 16.29 -4.24
CA ILE A 134 -0.59 15.91 -3.23
C ILE A 134 -0.16 14.44 -3.44
N GLN A 135 -1.08 13.52 -3.74
CA GLN A 135 -0.79 12.12 -4.04
C GLN A 135 0.18 11.99 -5.23
N ASN A 136 -0.05 12.75 -6.30
CA ASN A 136 0.80 12.69 -7.49
C ASN A 136 2.22 13.17 -7.24
N ILE A 137 2.45 14.11 -6.29
CA ILE A 137 3.81 14.46 -5.87
C ILE A 137 4.53 13.22 -5.32
N GLY A 138 3.85 12.44 -4.47
CA GLY A 138 4.41 11.19 -3.95
C GLY A 138 4.66 10.16 -5.06
N LEU A 139 3.70 9.96 -5.95
CA LEU A 139 3.82 9.03 -7.08
C LEU A 139 4.95 9.39 -8.06
N TYR A 140 5.29 10.66 -8.17
CA TYR A 140 6.44 11.14 -8.94
C TYR A 140 7.76 10.94 -8.17
N ALA A 141 7.82 11.38 -6.92
CA ALA A 141 9.05 11.41 -6.14
C ALA A 141 9.53 10.02 -5.71
N PHE A 142 8.62 9.16 -5.23
CA PHE A 142 9.03 7.87 -4.64
C PHE A 142 9.65 6.88 -5.63
N PRO A 143 9.24 6.74 -6.90
CA PRO A 143 9.98 5.91 -7.85
C PRO A 143 11.44 6.35 -8.02
N MET A 144 11.69 7.67 -8.01
CA MET A 144 13.05 8.23 -8.12
C MET A 144 13.86 7.94 -6.85
N ILE A 145 13.26 8.14 -5.67
CA ILE A 145 13.88 7.83 -4.38
C ILE A 145 14.25 6.34 -4.33
N ILE A 146 13.31 5.45 -4.65
CA ILE A 146 13.54 4.00 -4.64
C ILE A 146 14.60 3.60 -5.65
N GLY A 147 14.61 4.17 -6.85
CA GLY A 147 15.67 3.94 -7.83
C GLY A 147 17.05 4.36 -7.32
N SER A 148 17.14 5.50 -6.66
CA SER A 148 18.38 5.99 -6.03
C SER A 148 18.82 5.10 -4.87
N VAL A 149 17.88 4.68 -4.01
CA VAL A 149 18.13 3.74 -2.91
C VAL A 149 18.60 2.39 -3.44
N LEU A 150 17.96 1.86 -4.48
CA LEU A 150 18.35 0.59 -5.12
C LEU A 150 19.77 0.67 -5.65
N LYS A 151 20.13 1.75 -6.35
CA LYS A 151 21.48 1.96 -6.87
C LYS A 151 22.49 2.10 -5.74
N ALA A 152 22.20 2.84 -4.70
CA ALA A 152 23.08 3.05 -3.55
C ALA A 152 23.30 1.76 -2.74
N SER A 153 22.29 0.90 -2.69
CA SER A 153 22.39 -0.40 -1.97
C SER A 153 23.11 -1.49 -2.78
N ASN A 154 23.39 -1.25 -4.08
CA ASN A 154 24.01 -2.22 -4.98
C ASN A 154 25.25 -1.62 -5.66
N PRO A 155 26.27 -1.15 -4.91
CA PRO A 155 27.46 -0.53 -5.51
C PRO A 155 28.22 -1.55 -6.34
N GLY A 156 28.56 -1.17 -7.59
CA GLY A 156 29.33 -2.02 -8.51
C GLY A 156 28.53 -3.15 -9.17
N VAL A 157 27.28 -3.37 -8.83
CA VAL A 157 26.44 -4.37 -9.50
C VAL A 157 25.92 -3.77 -10.81
N THR A 158 26.36 -4.34 -11.94
CA THR A 158 25.97 -3.93 -13.29
C THR A 158 24.82 -4.75 -13.86
N ASP A 159 24.64 -5.98 -13.38
CA ASP A 159 23.59 -6.88 -13.80
C ASP A 159 22.30 -6.63 -12.99
N PRO A 160 21.20 -6.13 -13.61
CA PRO A 160 19.96 -5.88 -12.90
C PRO A 160 19.33 -7.11 -12.24
N LEU A 161 19.68 -8.32 -12.68
CA LEU A 161 19.17 -9.58 -12.11
C LEU A 161 19.89 -9.99 -10.82
N LYS A 162 20.91 -9.23 -10.42
CA LYS A 162 21.70 -9.48 -9.18
C LYS A 162 21.46 -8.42 -8.11
N TYR A 163 20.49 -7.54 -8.28
CA TYR A 163 20.18 -6.51 -7.31
C TYR A 163 19.62 -7.10 -6.01
N ASN A 164 20.12 -6.57 -4.89
CA ASN A 164 19.55 -6.81 -3.57
C ASN A 164 18.44 -5.77 -3.31
N TYR A 165 17.24 -6.24 -3.07
CA TYR A 165 16.05 -5.42 -2.84
C TYR A 165 15.74 -5.20 -1.37
N THR A 166 16.56 -5.70 -0.43
CA THR A 166 16.30 -5.58 1.02
C THR A 166 16.06 -4.13 1.45
N VAL A 167 16.97 -3.22 1.10
CA VAL A 167 16.85 -1.81 1.52
C VAL A 167 15.66 -1.11 0.88
N PRO A 168 15.39 -1.21 -0.44
CA PRO A 168 14.16 -0.72 -1.03
C PRO A 168 12.88 -1.21 -0.36
N MET A 169 12.81 -2.50 -0.01
CA MET A 169 11.64 -3.08 0.67
C MET A 169 11.47 -2.53 2.09
N VAL A 170 12.55 -2.31 2.82
CA VAL A 170 12.53 -1.65 4.15
C VAL A 170 12.05 -0.20 4.03
N VAL A 171 12.42 0.52 2.96
CA VAL A 171 11.89 1.88 2.71
C VAL A 171 10.37 1.83 2.48
N PHE A 172 9.87 0.89 1.69
CA PHE A 172 8.42 0.72 1.54
C PHE A 172 7.74 0.36 2.87
N ALA A 173 8.33 -0.50 3.68
CA ALA A 173 7.81 -0.81 5.02
C ALA A 173 7.76 0.43 5.91
N SER A 174 8.76 1.32 5.83
CA SER A 174 8.80 2.57 6.62
C SER A 174 7.66 3.52 6.27
N LEU A 175 7.24 3.57 5.00
CA LEU A 175 6.03 4.31 4.59
C LEU A 175 4.77 3.72 5.24
N GLY A 176 4.71 2.39 5.35
CA GLY A 176 3.66 1.69 6.07
C GLY A 176 3.64 2.05 7.56
N VAL A 177 4.81 2.15 8.20
CA VAL A 177 4.92 2.57 9.61
C VAL A 177 4.42 4.01 9.77
N ALA A 178 4.81 4.92 8.89
CA ALA A 178 4.31 6.30 8.91
C ALA A 178 2.78 6.35 8.71
N ALA A 179 2.25 5.54 7.78
CA ALA A 179 0.81 5.41 7.55
C ALA A 179 0.07 4.84 8.77
N LEU A 180 0.66 3.87 9.49
CA LEU A 180 0.12 3.31 10.71
C LEU A 180 -0.01 4.38 11.82
N PHE A 181 1.01 5.20 12.02
CA PHE A 181 0.96 6.29 13.00
C PHE A 181 -0.11 7.33 12.63
N LEU A 182 -0.17 7.76 11.36
CA LEU A 182 -1.18 8.71 10.91
C LEU A 182 -2.60 8.11 10.95
N GLY A 183 -2.77 6.83 10.65
CA GLY A 183 -4.06 6.14 10.76
C GLY A 183 -4.54 6.08 12.22
N ARG A 184 -3.65 5.80 13.17
CA ARG A 184 -3.96 5.84 14.61
C ARG A 184 -4.30 7.25 15.08
N TYR A 185 -3.55 8.25 14.61
CA TYR A 185 -3.81 9.65 14.92
C TYR A 185 -5.17 10.10 14.37
N LEU A 186 -5.48 9.75 13.12
CA LEU A 186 -6.78 10.02 12.51
C LEU A 186 -7.93 9.38 13.32
N LYS A 187 -7.77 8.13 13.72
CA LYS A 187 -8.76 7.44 14.58
C LYS A 187 -8.92 8.09 15.94
N ALA A 188 -7.84 8.60 16.54
CA ALA A 188 -7.89 9.30 17.82
C ALA A 188 -8.61 10.66 17.70
N ILE A 189 -8.39 11.39 16.60
CA ILE A 189 -9.12 12.63 16.30
C ILE A 189 -10.60 12.35 16.07
N ASP A 190 -10.93 11.31 15.30
CA ASP A 190 -12.32 10.91 15.06
C ASP A 190 -13.09 10.65 16.38
N ARG A 191 -12.46 9.92 17.31
CA ARG A 191 -13.04 9.66 18.62
C ARG A 191 -13.32 10.92 19.45
N LYS A 192 -12.48 11.96 19.30
CA LYS A 192 -12.64 13.23 20.01
C LYS A 192 -13.62 14.17 19.32
N GLY A 193 -13.61 14.20 18.01
CA GLY A 193 -14.36 15.15 17.18
C GLY A 193 -15.71 14.61 16.68
N GLY A 194 -15.97 13.30 16.79
CA GLY A 194 -17.25 12.71 16.34
C GLY A 194 -17.48 12.80 14.83
N TYR A 195 -16.42 12.70 14.02
CA TYR A 195 -16.55 12.81 12.54
C TYR A 195 -17.22 11.58 11.90
N GLY A 196 -17.35 10.48 12.63
CA GLY A 196 -18.03 9.27 12.15
C GLY A 196 -17.21 8.43 11.17
N LEU A 197 -15.87 8.48 11.26
CA LEU A 197 -15.01 7.65 10.39
C LEU A 197 -15.13 6.15 10.68
N GLU A 198 -15.55 5.81 11.90
CA GLU A 198 -15.84 4.43 12.31
C GLU A 198 -17.31 4.04 12.08
N GLU A 199 -18.18 4.97 11.71
CA GLU A 199 -19.59 4.70 11.42
C GLU A 199 -19.79 4.11 10.01
N PRO A 200 -20.89 3.36 9.80
CA PRO A 200 -21.29 2.89 8.48
C PRO A 200 -21.36 4.02 7.44
N ASN A 201 -21.03 3.74 6.20
CA ASN A 201 -21.15 4.71 5.12
C ASN A 201 -22.62 4.92 4.73
N ILE A 202 -23.45 3.86 4.82
CA ILE A 202 -24.88 3.90 4.58
C ILE A 202 -25.58 3.93 5.94
N LYS A 203 -26.21 5.06 6.27
CA LYS A 203 -27.11 5.16 7.43
C LYS A 203 -28.43 4.49 7.04
N LYS A 204 -28.89 3.56 7.90
CA LYS A 204 -30.22 2.95 7.78
C LYS A 204 -31.28 3.95 8.18
#